data_f729a4fa6946e16e77f21dacf135c51f
#
_entry.id   f729a4fa6946e16e77f21dacf135c51f
#
_cell.length_a   1.000
_cell.length_b   1.000
_cell.length_c   1.000
_cell.angle_alpha   90.00
_cell.angle_beta   90.00
_cell.angle_gamma   90.00
#
_symmetry.space_group_name_H-M   'P 1'
#
loop_
_entity.id
_entity.type
_entity.pdbx_description
1 polymer ?
#
loop_
_entity_poly.entity_id
_entity_poly.type
_entity_poly.pdbx_seq_one_letter_code
_entity_poly.pdbx_strand_id
1 'polypeptide(L)'
;MAKLKIYLPSGKEIIHDLPEQTTTIGRLAENALQIEDDSVSSSHAEVFAEDDRFFVRDLGSTNGTFLNGEKIERSLLHEGDELRFG
;
A
#
# COMPACT_ATOMS: atom_id res chain seq x y z
N MET A 1 -5.37 16.90 0.59
CA MET A 1 -4.92 15.73 -0.19
C MET A 1 -4.27 14.74 0.74
N ALA A 2 -4.63 13.48 0.60
CA ALA A 2 -4.09 12.44 1.45
C ALA A 2 -2.72 12.00 0.97
N LYS A 3 -1.82 11.76 1.91
CA LYS A 3 -0.50 11.22 1.64
C LYS A 3 -0.35 9.90 2.37
N LEU A 4 0.26 8.94 1.70
CA LEU A 4 0.49 7.61 2.23
C LEU A 4 1.97 7.45 2.54
N LYS A 5 2.25 7.02 3.77
CA LYS A 5 3.60 6.71 4.21
C LYS A 5 3.81 5.21 4.12
N ILE A 6 4.81 4.79 3.34
CA ILE A 6 5.08 3.39 3.08
C ILE A 6 6.49 3.06 3.55
N TYR A 7 6.61 2.01 4.36
CA TYR A 7 7.89 1.47 4.77
C TYR A 7 8.20 0.20 4.01
N LEU A 8 9.39 0.12 3.46
CA LEU A 8 9.87 -1.08 2.78
C LEU A 8 10.65 -1.96 3.75
N PRO A 9 10.77 -3.27 3.46
CA PRO A 9 11.56 -4.17 4.31
C PRO A 9 13.00 -3.74 4.45
N SER A 10 13.55 -3.01 3.48
CA SER A 10 14.91 -2.47 3.53
C SER A 10 15.06 -1.31 4.52
N GLY A 11 13.98 -0.82 5.10
CA GLY A 11 13.97 0.35 5.97
C GLY A 11 13.75 1.66 5.22
N LYS A 12 13.65 1.62 3.91
CA LYS A 12 13.39 2.82 3.10
C LYS A 12 11.95 3.26 3.28
N GLU A 13 11.75 4.58 3.37
CA GLU A 13 10.44 5.20 3.48
C GLU A 13 10.07 5.88 2.17
N ILE A 14 8.82 5.69 1.75
CA ILE A 14 8.26 6.34 0.57
C ILE A 14 7.02 7.12 1.00
N ILE A 15 6.92 8.37 0.55
CA ILE A 15 5.71 9.17 0.72
C ILE A 15 5.06 9.32 -0.64
N HIS A 16 3.83 8.86 -0.75
CA HIS A 16 3.09 8.84 -2.00
C HIS A 16 1.77 9.60 -1.84
N ASP A 17 1.50 10.51 -2.77
CA ASP A 17 0.24 11.22 -2.80
C ASP A 17 -0.85 10.29 -3.31
N LEU A 18 -1.98 10.23 -2.59
CA LEU A 18 -3.11 9.40 -2.99
C LEU A 18 -4.05 10.17 -3.90
N PRO A 19 -4.14 9.79 -5.18
CA PRO A 19 -5.16 10.34 -6.05
C PRO A 19 -6.52 9.75 -5.68
N GLU A 20 -7.60 10.34 -6.19
CA GLU A 20 -8.94 9.81 -5.98
C GLU A 20 -9.17 8.49 -6.71
N GLN A 21 -8.24 8.12 -7.58
CA GLN A 21 -8.28 6.88 -8.34
C GLN A 21 -7.62 5.75 -7.55
N THR A 22 -7.92 4.52 -7.94
CA THR A 22 -7.28 3.35 -7.36
C THR A 22 -5.77 3.36 -7.65
N THR A 23 -4.96 3.18 -6.61
CA THR A 23 -3.52 3.04 -6.74
C THR A 23 -3.15 1.58 -6.50
N THR A 24 -2.67 0.91 -7.53
CA THR A 24 -2.17 -0.45 -7.40
C THR A 24 -0.71 -0.42 -6.96
N ILE A 25 -0.34 -1.34 -6.07
CA ILE A 25 0.99 -1.41 -5.49
C ILE A 25 1.54 -2.81 -5.67
N GLY A 26 2.75 -2.91 -6.19
CA GLY A 26 3.38 -4.20 -6.39
C GLY A 26 4.76 -4.11 -7.02
N ARG A 27 5.37 -5.28 -7.19
CA ARG A 27 6.74 -5.37 -7.70
C ARG A 27 6.82 -5.12 -9.21
N LEU A 28 5.77 -5.43 -9.96
CA LEU A 28 5.78 -5.25 -11.40
C LEU A 28 5.55 -3.81 -11.83
N ALA A 29 6.14 -3.44 -12.96
CA ALA A 29 6.09 -2.07 -13.49
C ALA A 29 4.68 -1.63 -13.91
N GLU A 30 3.76 -2.55 -14.09
CA GLU A 30 2.37 -2.23 -14.43
C GLU A 30 1.57 -1.66 -13.27
N ASN A 31 2.11 -1.74 -12.05
CA ASN A 31 1.47 -1.13 -10.89
C ASN A 31 1.64 0.39 -10.90
N ALA A 32 0.63 1.11 -10.41
CA ALA A 32 0.71 2.56 -10.30
C ALA A 32 1.84 2.99 -9.37
N LEU A 33 2.09 2.22 -8.30
CA LEU A 33 3.25 2.38 -7.44
C LEU A 33 4.06 1.09 -7.49
N GLN A 34 5.19 1.14 -8.18
CA GLN A 34 6.08 -0.01 -8.29
C GLN A 34 7.08 -0.02 -7.13
N ILE A 35 7.18 -1.15 -6.45
CA ILE A 35 8.17 -1.36 -5.40
C ILE A 35 9.02 -2.57 -5.79
N GLU A 36 10.23 -2.32 -6.25
CA GLU A 36 11.16 -3.35 -6.70
C GLU A 36 11.89 -4.00 -5.52
N ASP A 37 11.15 -4.79 -4.74
CA ASP A 37 11.68 -5.50 -3.60
C ASP A 37 11.17 -6.94 -3.67
N ASP A 38 12.05 -7.92 -3.44
CA ASP A 38 11.71 -9.34 -3.53
C ASP A 38 10.64 -9.76 -2.53
N SER A 39 10.46 -9.01 -1.44
CA SER A 39 9.43 -9.27 -0.45
C SER A 39 8.05 -8.80 -0.89
N VAL A 40 7.98 -8.01 -1.96
CA VAL A 40 6.73 -7.46 -2.47
C VAL A 40 6.23 -8.32 -3.61
N SER A 41 4.97 -8.74 -3.52
CA SER A 41 4.35 -9.55 -4.57
C SER A 41 4.13 -8.74 -5.84
N SER A 42 4.01 -9.43 -6.98
CA SER A 42 3.80 -8.80 -8.28
C SER A 42 2.63 -7.82 -8.29
N SER A 43 1.51 -8.23 -7.68
CA SER A 43 0.36 -7.38 -7.38
C SER A 43 0.08 -7.56 -5.90
N HIS A 44 0.57 -6.62 -5.09
CA HIS A 44 0.60 -6.81 -3.64
C HIS A 44 -0.65 -6.28 -2.95
N ALA A 45 -1.03 -5.06 -3.28
CA ALA A 45 -2.16 -4.39 -2.64
C ALA A 45 -2.72 -3.31 -3.54
N GLU A 46 -3.85 -2.77 -3.15
CA GLU A 46 -4.40 -1.58 -3.79
C GLU A 46 -4.94 -0.63 -2.74
N VAL A 47 -4.83 0.66 -3.02
CA VAL A 47 -5.44 1.72 -2.24
C VAL A 47 -6.50 2.36 -3.12
N PHE A 48 -7.70 2.48 -2.61
CA PHE A 48 -8.83 3.02 -3.37
C PHE A 48 -9.68 3.94 -2.51
N ALA A 49 -10.43 4.82 -3.17
CA ALA A 49 -11.35 5.75 -2.52
C ALA A 49 -12.78 5.24 -2.65
N GLU A 50 -13.54 5.34 -1.57
CA GLU A 50 -14.95 5.00 -1.53
C GLU A 50 -15.64 5.92 -0.50
N ASP A 51 -16.67 6.62 -0.91
CA ASP A 51 -17.42 7.53 -0.03
C ASP A 51 -16.52 8.56 0.68
N ASP A 52 -15.62 9.19 -0.07
CA ASP A 52 -14.67 10.20 0.42
C ASP A 52 -13.67 9.65 1.44
N ARG A 53 -13.50 8.35 1.51
CA ARG A 53 -12.54 7.68 2.38
C ARG A 53 -11.59 6.83 1.56
N PHE A 54 -10.40 6.62 2.10
CA PHE A 54 -9.41 5.74 1.47
C PHE A 54 -9.35 4.42 2.22
N PHE A 55 -9.21 3.35 1.43
CA PHE A 55 -9.06 1.99 1.94
C PHE A 55 -7.84 1.35 1.32
N VAL A 56 -7.22 0.44 2.05
CA VAL A 56 -6.17 -0.44 1.53
C VAL A 56 -6.68 -1.88 1.56
N ARG A 57 -6.38 -2.63 0.50
CA ARG A 57 -6.73 -4.03 0.40
C ARG A 57 -5.54 -4.84 -0.06
N ASP A 58 -5.23 -5.92 0.67
CA ASP A 58 -4.23 -6.89 0.26
C ASP A 58 -4.79 -7.75 -0.87
N LEU A 59 -4.00 -7.99 -1.89
CA LEU A 59 -4.41 -8.76 -3.07
C LEU A 59 -3.89 -10.20 -3.02
N GLY A 60 -3.89 -10.80 -1.83
CA GLY A 60 -3.39 -12.16 -1.66
C GLY A 60 -1.87 -12.24 -1.69
N SER A 61 -1.20 -11.22 -1.16
CA SER A 61 0.26 -11.17 -1.16
C SER A 61 0.89 -12.31 -0.37
N THR A 62 2.12 -12.67 -0.75
CA THR A 62 2.87 -13.75 -0.08
C THR A 62 3.25 -13.37 1.34
N ASN A 63 3.73 -12.15 1.54
CA ASN A 63 4.28 -11.71 2.83
C ASN A 63 3.35 -10.81 3.63
N GLY A 64 2.24 -10.40 3.05
CA GLY A 64 1.22 -9.62 3.75
C GLY A 64 1.36 -8.12 3.61
N THR A 65 0.29 -7.43 3.97
CA THR A 65 0.20 -5.98 4.05
C THR A 65 -0.05 -5.60 5.50
N PHE A 66 0.73 -4.65 6.01
CA PHE A 66 0.67 -4.26 7.41
C PHE A 66 0.29 -2.79 7.54
N LEU A 67 -0.69 -2.51 8.37
CA LEU A 67 -1.14 -1.15 8.68
C LEU A 67 -0.81 -0.86 10.13
N ASN A 68 0.06 0.11 10.36
CA ASN A 68 0.52 0.48 11.70
C ASN A 68 1.02 -0.74 12.51
N GLY A 69 1.71 -1.66 11.83
CA GLY A 69 2.27 -2.85 12.44
C GLY A 69 1.33 -4.05 12.51
N GLU A 70 0.07 -3.91 12.12
CA GLU A 70 -0.90 -5.00 12.13
C GLU A 70 -1.15 -5.54 10.71
N LYS A 71 -1.10 -6.85 10.55
CA LYS A 71 -1.43 -7.47 9.27
C LYS A 71 -2.92 -7.31 8.98
N ILE A 72 -3.25 -6.82 7.79
CA ILE A 72 -4.63 -6.57 7.38
C ILE A 72 -4.92 -7.26 6.05
N GLU A 73 -6.21 -7.51 5.79
CA GLU A 73 -6.71 -7.91 4.49
C GLU A 73 -7.36 -6.71 3.80
N ARG A 74 -8.13 -5.94 4.54
CA ARG A 74 -8.75 -4.70 4.11
C ARG A 74 -8.90 -3.80 5.32
N SER A 75 -8.60 -2.53 5.16
CA SER A 75 -8.74 -1.57 6.26
C SER A 75 -8.98 -0.17 5.74
N LEU A 76 -9.67 0.62 6.56
CA LEU A 76 -9.81 2.05 6.34
C LEU A 76 -8.45 2.71 6.62
N LEU A 77 -8.08 3.65 5.76
CA LEU A 77 -6.87 4.45 5.93
C LEU A 77 -7.21 5.82 6.48
N HIS A 78 -6.38 6.29 7.42
CA HIS A 78 -6.45 7.63 7.97
C HIS A 78 -5.16 8.38 7.66
N GLU A 79 -5.22 9.70 7.64
CA GLU A 79 -4.03 10.50 7.46
C GLU A 79 -3.01 10.19 8.57
N GLY A 80 -1.77 10.02 8.19
CA GLY A 80 -0.71 9.67 9.13
C GLY A 80 -0.50 8.17 9.34
N ASP A 81 -1.35 7.33 8.76
CA ASP A 81 -1.16 5.88 8.84
C ASP A 81 0.10 5.44 8.10
N GLU A 82 0.70 4.37 8.59
CA GLU A 82 1.91 3.80 8.02
C GLU A 82 1.61 2.43 7.43
N LEU A 83 1.94 2.24 6.16
CA LEU A 83 1.80 0.96 5.47
C LEU A 83 3.16 0.31 5.26
N ARG A 84 3.19 -1.01 5.39
CA ARG A 84 4.35 -1.82 5.04
C ARG A 84 3.90 -2.99 4.17
N PHE A 85 4.63 -3.21 3.10
CA PHE A 85 4.39 -4.30 2.17
C PHE A 85 5.56 -5.28 2.22
N GLY A 86 5.27 -6.49 2.63
CA GLY A 86 6.32 -7.52 2.72
C GLY A 86 7.00 -7.71 4.07
#